data_39d11ee0be0a991fb2c12d3d1489cfac
#
_entry.id   39d11ee0be0a991fb2c12d3d1489cfac
#
_cell.length_a   1.000
_cell.length_b   1.000
_cell.length_c   1.000
_cell.angle_alpha   90.00
_cell.angle_beta   90.00
_cell.angle_gamma   90.00
#
_symmetry.space_group_name_H-M   'P 1'
#
loop_
_entity.id
_entity.type
_entity.pdbx_description
1 polymer ?
#
loop_
_entity_poly.entity_id
_entity_poly.type
_entity_poly.pdbx_seq_one_letter_code
_entity_poly.pdbx_strand_id
1 'polypeptide(L)'
;TQVHTKRNGFEDVQDEISWKKIRAKSGGHLYHHIHELDCTLFIMDETPSLVSMAAGNVAHKGEKFGDEDDVVLITLEFESGRFATLQWGSSFHYPEHYVLIEGTTGAILIDMQNTAGYLIKAGKKTHFLVHESQAEDDDRRNGNISSEMDGAIAYGKPGKRTPMWLSSIMKLEMQYLHDVINGLEPSEEFAKLLTGEAATNAIATADAATLSSNEGRKVKLTEILG
;
A
#
# COMPACT_ATOMS: atom_id res chain seq x y z
N THR A 1 13.88 -3.05 -13.09
CA THR A 1 13.18 -3.26 -11.81
C THR A 1 11.70 -3.44 -12.08
N GLN A 2 11.10 -4.39 -11.41
CA GLN A 2 9.64 -4.58 -11.34
C GLN A 2 9.24 -4.58 -9.87
N VAL A 3 8.07 -4.03 -9.56
CA VAL A 3 7.51 -4.05 -8.21
C VAL A 3 6.11 -4.67 -8.26
N HIS A 4 5.86 -5.63 -7.38
CA HIS A 4 4.57 -6.29 -7.25
C HIS A 4 4.08 -6.14 -5.82
N THR A 5 3.02 -5.37 -5.65
CA THR A 5 2.37 -5.17 -4.34
C THR A 5 1.06 -5.92 -4.31
N LYS A 6 0.82 -6.66 -3.24
CA LYS A 6 -0.40 -7.41 -3.05
C LYS A 6 -0.91 -7.24 -1.63
N ARG A 7 -2.21 -6.94 -1.51
CA ARG A 7 -2.91 -6.88 -0.23
C ARG A 7 -4.33 -7.40 -0.39
N ASN A 8 -4.51 -8.66 -0.07
CA ASN A 8 -5.76 -9.38 -0.19
C ASN A 8 -6.24 -9.84 1.19
N GLY A 9 -7.54 -9.85 1.37
CA GLY A 9 -8.20 -10.41 2.53
C GLY A 9 -9.67 -10.66 2.24
N PHE A 10 -10.37 -11.25 3.18
CA PHE A 10 -11.81 -11.40 3.11
C PHE A 10 -12.46 -10.55 4.19
N GLU A 11 -13.47 -9.79 3.81
CA GLU A 11 -14.25 -8.99 4.73
C GLU A 11 -15.67 -9.55 4.79
N ASP A 12 -16.11 -9.91 5.99
CA ASP A 12 -17.45 -10.37 6.24
C ASP A 12 -18.48 -9.24 6.18
N VAL A 13 -19.74 -9.63 5.98
CA VAL A 13 -20.88 -8.71 6.04
C VAL A 13 -20.95 -8.06 7.41
N GLN A 14 -21.05 -6.75 7.44
CA GLN A 14 -21.28 -5.98 8.66
C GLN A 14 -22.75 -5.60 8.78
N ASP A 15 -23.24 -5.47 10.01
CA ASP A 15 -24.63 -5.08 10.28
C ASP A 15 -24.95 -3.68 9.73
N GLU A 16 -23.95 -2.78 9.71
CA GLU A 16 -24.06 -1.43 9.15
C GLU A 16 -22.97 -1.20 8.10
N ILE A 17 -23.36 -0.57 6.98
CA ILE A 17 -22.41 -0.21 5.92
C ILE A 17 -21.51 0.94 6.41
N SER A 18 -20.24 0.68 6.54
CA SER A 18 -19.23 1.71 6.83
C SER A 18 -19.20 2.75 5.70
N TRP A 19 -18.96 4.02 6.06
CA TRP A 19 -18.71 5.08 5.08
C TRP A 19 -17.62 4.74 4.07
N LYS A 20 -16.69 3.89 4.47
CA LYS A 20 -15.60 3.35 3.65
C LYS A 20 -16.07 2.51 2.46
N LYS A 21 -17.24 1.94 2.54
CA LYS A 21 -17.85 1.12 1.50
C LYS A 21 -18.78 1.92 0.58
N ILE A 22 -18.84 3.23 0.78
CA ILE A 22 -19.66 4.12 -0.04
C ILE A 22 -18.73 5.03 -0.84
N ARG A 23 -18.60 4.75 -2.14
CA ARG A 23 -17.66 5.42 -3.05
C ARG A 23 -17.77 6.94 -3.01
N ALA A 24 -18.97 7.47 -2.94
CA ALA A 24 -19.20 8.91 -2.80
C ALA A 24 -18.68 9.53 -1.49
N LYS A 25 -18.39 8.70 -0.48
CA LYS A 25 -17.87 9.14 0.82
C LYS A 25 -16.39 8.80 1.02
N SER A 26 -15.95 7.68 0.49
CA SER A 26 -14.58 7.18 0.63
C SER A 26 -13.61 7.75 -0.41
N GLY A 27 -14.15 8.16 -1.57
CA GLY A 27 -13.35 8.50 -2.74
C GLY A 27 -12.96 7.27 -3.56
N GLY A 28 -13.53 6.11 -3.23
CA GLY A 28 -13.27 4.85 -3.91
C GLY A 28 -12.25 3.97 -3.19
N HIS A 29 -12.29 2.67 -3.46
CA HIS A 29 -11.44 1.67 -2.83
C HIS A 29 -9.95 1.97 -2.99
N LEU A 30 -9.56 2.52 -4.13
CA LEU A 30 -8.19 2.90 -4.41
C LEU A 30 -7.64 3.92 -3.40
N TYR A 31 -8.43 4.92 -3.03
CA TYR A 31 -8.03 5.93 -2.04
C TYR A 31 -7.88 5.36 -0.63
N HIS A 32 -8.51 4.23 -0.36
CA HIS A 32 -8.31 3.49 0.89
C HIS A 32 -6.94 2.85 0.99
N HIS A 33 -6.42 2.37 -0.16
CA HIS A 33 -5.15 1.67 -0.27
C HIS A 33 -4.09 2.52 -0.97
N ILE A 34 -4.22 3.85 -0.89
CA ILE A 34 -3.26 4.80 -1.46
C ILE A 34 -1.84 4.58 -0.92
N HIS A 35 -1.71 4.04 0.28
CA HIS A 35 -0.42 3.73 0.89
C HIS A 35 0.39 2.70 0.09
N GLU A 36 -0.25 1.66 -0.44
CA GLU A 36 0.42 0.65 -1.26
C GLU A 36 0.84 1.24 -2.61
N LEU A 37 0.04 2.14 -3.16
CA LEU A 37 0.36 2.85 -4.40
C LEU A 37 1.54 3.80 -4.19
N ASP A 38 1.49 4.64 -3.17
CA ASP A 38 2.55 5.58 -2.80
C ASP A 38 3.87 4.86 -2.52
N CYS A 39 3.84 3.78 -1.72
CA CYS A 39 5.00 2.92 -1.47
C CYS A 39 5.59 2.35 -2.78
N THR A 40 4.74 1.93 -3.72
CA THR A 40 5.19 1.43 -5.02
C THR A 40 5.89 2.52 -5.82
N LEU A 41 5.34 3.74 -5.87
CA LEU A 41 5.94 4.88 -6.56
C LEU A 41 7.26 5.30 -5.90
N PHE A 42 7.33 5.28 -4.57
CA PHE A 42 8.56 5.53 -3.81
C PHE A 42 9.67 4.55 -4.19
N ILE A 43 9.37 3.24 -4.21
CA ILE A 43 10.35 2.19 -4.59
C ILE A 43 10.78 2.34 -6.06
N MET A 44 9.86 2.70 -6.94
CA MET A 44 10.16 2.89 -8.35
C MET A 44 10.99 4.15 -8.62
N ASP A 45 10.89 5.15 -7.74
CA ASP A 45 11.50 6.50 -7.91
C ASP A 45 11.26 7.06 -9.33
N GLU A 46 10.05 6.87 -9.83
CA GLU A 46 9.62 7.33 -11.15
C GLU A 46 8.10 7.45 -11.18
N THR A 47 7.59 8.45 -11.85
CA THR A 47 6.17 8.63 -12.10
C THR A 47 5.73 7.79 -13.30
N PRO A 48 4.63 7.02 -13.25
CA PRO A 48 4.22 6.17 -14.36
C PRO A 48 3.78 7.01 -15.57
N SER A 49 4.12 6.55 -16.77
CA SER A 49 3.67 7.16 -18.01
C SER A 49 2.27 6.67 -18.43
N LEU A 50 1.97 5.39 -18.15
CA LEU A 50 0.69 4.77 -18.46
C LEU A 50 0.18 3.99 -17.25
N VAL A 51 -1.12 4.10 -17.02
CA VAL A 51 -1.84 3.41 -15.96
C VAL A 51 -2.99 2.61 -16.55
N SER A 52 -3.15 1.36 -16.11
CA SER A 52 -4.35 0.56 -16.40
C SER A 52 -4.88 -0.10 -15.14
N MET A 53 -6.21 -0.14 -15.02
CA MET A 53 -6.90 -0.78 -13.90
C MET A 53 -8.09 -1.60 -14.39
N ALA A 54 -8.22 -2.79 -13.82
CA ALA A 54 -9.46 -3.56 -13.80
C ALA A 54 -9.94 -3.63 -12.34
N ALA A 55 -11.18 -3.24 -12.12
CA ALA A 55 -11.78 -3.26 -10.79
C ALA A 55 -13.25 -3.69 -10.87
N GLY A 56 -13.78 -4.19 -9.77
CA GLY A 56 -15.17 -4.60 -9.71
C GLY A 56 -15.57 -5.19 -8.38
N ASN A 57 -16.87 -5.45 -8.27
CA ASN A 57 -17.48 -6.07 -7.12
C ASN A 57 -17.85 -7.52 -7.46
N VAL A 58 -17.07 -8.46 -6.96
CA VAL A 58 -17.16 -9.88 -7.30
C VAL A 58 -17.95 -10.66 -6.23
N ALA A 59 -17.56 -10.51 -4.97
CA ALA A 59 -18.16 -11.25 -3.86
C ALA A 59 -19.18 -10.42 -3.07
N HIS A 60 -18.93 -9.12 -2.92
CA HIS A 60 -19.73 -8.23 -2.09
C HIS A 60 -20.73 -7.44 -2.94
N LYS A 61 -21.84 -8.06 -3.30
CA LYS A 61 -22.89 -7.47 -4.15
C LYS A 61 -24.15 -7.12 -3.37
N GLY A 62 -24.75 -5.99 -3.72
CA GLY A 62 -26.02 -5.54 -3.18
C GLY A 62 -25.90 -4.48 -2.09
N GLU A 63 -27.05 -3.96 -1.69
CA GLU A 63 -27.15 -2.79 -0.79
C GLU A 63 -26.44 -2.94 0.57
N LYS A 64 -26.29 -4.19 1.03
CA LYS A 64 -25.62 -4.49 2.33
C LYS A 64 -24.11 -4.33 2.29
N PHE A 65 -23.51 -4.21 1.12
CA PHE A 65 -22.06 -4.16 0.96
C PHE A 65 -21.52 -2.80 0.49
N GLY A 66 -22.42 -1.90 0.12
CA GLY A 66 -22.04 -0.64 -0.50
C GLY A 66 -21.72 -0.78 -1.98
N ASP A 67 -21.03 0.19 -2.55
CA ASP A 67 -20.71 0.30 -3.98
C ASP A 67 -19.20 0.35 -4.28
N GLU A 68 -18.36 0.05 -3.28
CA GLU A 68 -16.91 -0.06 -3.44
C GLU A 68 -16.51 -1.35 -4.15
N ASP A 69 -15.42 -1.27 -4.93
CA ASP A 69 -14.83 -2.44 -5.55
C ASP A 69 -14.19 -3.35 -4.49
N ASP A 70 -14.41 -4.64 -4.59
CA ASP A 70 -13.81 -5.65 -3.70
C ASP A 70 -12.62 -6.38 -4.35
N VAL A 71 -12.35 -6.09 -5.62
CA VAL A 71 -11.16 -6.50 -6.37
C VAL A 71 -10.63 -5.33 -7.18
N VAL A 72 -9.35 -5.04 -7.04
CA VAL A 72 -8.63 -4.02 -7.82
C VAL A 72 -7.30 -4.58 -8.32
N LEU A 73 -7.07 -4.47 -9.63
CA LEU A 73 -5.86 -4.90 -10.31
C LEU A 73 -5.31 -3.72 -11.11
N ILE A 74 -4.12 -3.23 -10.76
CA ILE A 74 -3.47 -2.11 -11.43
C ILE A 74 -2.17 -2.55 -12.06
N THR A 75 -1.88 -2.01 -13.24
CA THR A 75 -0.57 -2.07 -13.88
C THR A 75 -0.09 -0.65 -14.17
N LEU A 76 1.14 -0.36 -13.77
CA LEU A 76 1.86 0.87 -14.03
C LEU A 76 2.98 0.60 -15.02
N GLU A 77 3.06 1.40 -16.07
CA GLU A 77 4.15 1.36 -17.07
C GLU A 77 4.95 2.66 -16.96
N PHE A 78 6.26 2.55 -16.93
CA PHE A 78 7.18 3.67 -16.76
C PHE A 78 7.96 3.92 -18.06
N GLU A 79 8.38 5.17 -18.28
CA GLU A 79 9.16 5.54 -19.48
C GLU A 79 10.48 4.78 -19.58
N SER A 80 11.07 4.45 -18.44
CA SER A 80 12.27 3.61 -18.35
C SER A 80 12.08 2.16 -18.83
N GLY A 81 10.86 1.76 -19.21
CA GLY A 81 10.51 0.37 -19.55
C GLY A 81 10.34 -0.54 -18.34
N ARG A 82 10.31 0.02 -17.13
CA ARG A 82 9.98 -0.71 -15.90
C ARG A 82 8.47 -0.86 -15.75
N PHE A 83 8.06 -1.80 -14.88
CA PHE A 83 6.65 -2.08 -14.61
C PHE A 83 6.41 -2.22 -13.11
N ALA A 84 5.20 -1.87 -12.69
CA ALA A 84 4.69 -2.27 -11.38
C ALA A 84 3.25 -2.80 -11.49
N THR A 85 2.91 -3.72 -10.60
CA THR A 85 1.55 -4.25 -10.47
C THR A 85 1.10 -4.14 -9.03
N LEU A 86 -0.16 -3.77 -8.84
CA LEU A 86 -0.80 -3.73 -7.53
C LEU A 86 -2.09 -4.54 -7.60
N GLN A 87 -2.28 -5.40 -6.62
CA GLN A 87 -3.52 -6.13 -6.42
C GLN A 87 -3.96 -5.95 -4.98
N TRP A 88 -5.21 -5.59 -4.79
CA TRP A 88 -5.84 -5.62 -3.48
C TRP A 88 -7.32 -5.92 -3.58
N GLY A 89 -7.88 -6.31 -2.46
CA GLY A 89 -9.31 -6.53 -2.36
C GLY A 89 -9.73 -7.21 -1.09
N SER A 90 -11.04 -7.17 -0.85
CA SER A 90 -11.70 -7.76 0.32
C SER A 90 -12.50 -9.03 0.00
N SER A 91 -12.34 -9.58 -1.19
CA SER A 91 -13.05 -10.79 -1.66
C SER A 91 -12.20 -12.05 -1.69
N PHE A 92 -11.02 -12.03 -1.09
CA PHE A 92 -10.04 -13.12 -1.15
C PHE A 92 -9.96 -13.84 0.20
N HIS A 93 -10.36 -15.10 0.24
CA HIS A 93 -10.25 -15.94 1.46
C HIS A 93 -8.80 -16.30 1.82
N TYR A 94 -7.87 -16.27 0.85
CA TYR A 94 -6.45 -16.45 1.13
C TYR A 94 -5.82 -15.08 1.40
N PRO A 95 -5.43 -14.79 2.65
CA PRO A 95 -4.86 -13.48 2.98
C PRO A 95 -3.43 -13.38 2.46
N GLU A 96 -3.13 -12.26 1.81
CA GLU A 96 -1.79 -11.94 1.32
C GLU A 96 -1.51 -10.46 1.53
N HIS A 97 -0.35 -10.13 2.07
CA HIS A 97 0.13 -8.76 2.14
C HIS A 97 1.63 -8.76 1.96
N TYR A 98 2.11 -8.38 0.78
CA TYR A 98 3.54 -8.34 0.49
C TYR A 98 3.90 -7.27 -0.55
N VAL A 99 5.18 -6.91 -0.55
CA VAL A 99 5.86 -6.18 -1.62
C VAL A 99 6.99 -7.05 -2.14
N LEU A 100 6.98 -7.36 -3.43
CA LEU A 100 8.05 -8.07 -4.13
C LEU A 100 8.73 -7.12 -5.11
N ILE A 101 10.02 -6.94 -4.95
CA ILE A 101 10.86 -6.10 -5.81
C ILE A 101 11.78 -7.03 -6.58
N GLU A 102 11.69 -7.02 -7.90
CA GLU A 102 12.53 -7.83 -8.77
C GLU A 102 13.47 -6.96 -9.60
N GLY A 103 14.74 -7.26 -9.51
CA GLY A 103 15.80 -6.62 -10.28
C GLY A 103 16.62 -7.61 -11.11
N THR A 104 17.51 -7.10 -11.93
CA THR A 104 18.37 -7.93 -12.80
C THR A 104 19.38 -8.79 -12.04
N THR A 105 19.67 -8.48 -10.78
CA THR A 105 20.68 -9.17 -9.97
C THR A 105 20.08 -9.94 -8.79
N GLY A 106 18.77 -9.84 -8.56
CA GLY A 106 18.10 -10.51 -7.44
C GLY A 106 16.73 -9.93 -7.16
N ALA A 107 16.11 -10.41 -6.08
CA ALA A 107 14.80 -9.97 -5.64
C ALA A 107 14.77 -9.70 -4.12
N ILE A 108 13.88 -8.81 -3.71
CA ILE A 108 13.55 -8.58 -2.31
C ILE A 108 12.06 -8.86 -2.14
N LEU A 109 11.73 -9.73 -1.19
CA LEU A 109 10.35 -9.95 -0.76
C LEU A 109 10.19 -9.43 0.67
N ILE A 110 9.24 -8.53 0.86
CA ILE A 110 8.77 -8.06 2.16
C ILE A 110 7.37 -8.63 2.37
N ASP A 111 7.29 -9.70 3.13
CA ASP A 111 6.03 -10.38 3.47
C ASP A 111 5.44 -9.76 4.74
N MET A 112 4.51 -8.85 4.56
CA MET A 112 3.85 -8.14 5.66
C MET A 112 2.79 -9.02 6.36
N GLN A 113 2.27 -10.05 5.69
CA GLN A 113 1.32 -10.98 6.27
C GLN A 113 1.98 -11.86 7.34
N ASN A 114 3.16 -12.38 7.04
CA ASN A 114 3.92 -13.25 7.94
C ASN A 114 5.05 -12.52 8.68
N THR A 115 5.24 -11.25 8.39
CA THR A 115 6.32 -10.40 8.91
C THR A 115 7.69 -11.05 8.71
N ALA A 116 8.08 -11.14 7.44
CA ALA A 116 9.34 -11.75 7.03
C ALA A 116 9.95 -11.02 5.82
N GLY A 117 11.24 -10.70 5.90
CA GLY A 117 12.00 -10.12 4.80
C GLY A 117 12.97 -11.13 4.18
N TYR A 118 13.04 -11.16 2.85
CA TYR A 118 13.95 -12.05 2.13
C TYR A 118 14.67 -11.31 1.01
N LEU A 119 16.01 -11.44 1.00
CA LEU A 119 16.84 -11.08 -0.13
C LEU A 119 17.23 -12.36 -0.89
N ILE A 120 16.96 -12.39 -2.19
CA ILE A 120 17.33 -13.49 -3.10
C ILE A 120 18.38 -12.94 -4.06
N LYS A 121 19.61 -13.45 -3.97
CA LYS A 121 20.72 -13.04 -4.83
C LYS A 121 21.62 -14.22 -5.13
N ALA A 122 21.98 -14.40 -6.42
CA ALA A 122 22.83 -15.49 -6.89
C ALA A 122 22.38 -16.89 -6.39
N GLY A 123 21.07 -17.14 -6.40
CA GLY A 123 20.49 -18.41 -5.94
C GLY A 123 20.44 -18.60 -4.43
N LYS A 124 20.96 -17.63 -3.64
CA LYS A 124 20.92 -17.67 -2.19
C LYS A 124 19.75 -16.81 -1.67
N LYS A 125 18.96 -17.40 -0.76
CA LYS A 125 17.91 -16.70 0.00
C LYS A 125 18.45 -16.35 1.38
N THR A 126 18.43 -15.06 1.73
CA THR A 126 18.86 -14.55 3.03
C THR A 126 17.66 -13.87 3.69
N HIS A 127 17.41 -14.17 4.95
CA HIS A 127 16.38 -13.52 5.76
C HIS A 127 16.90 -12.21 6.37
N PHE A 128 16.03 -11.21 6.46
CA PHE A 128 16.25 -9.97 7.21
C PHE A 128 14.99 -9.59 7.99
N LEU A 129 15.14 -8.78 9.03
CA LEU A 129 14.01 -8.25 9.80
C LEU A 129 13.27 -7.19 8.99
N VAL A 130 11.94 -7.19 9.09
CA VAL A 130 11.07 -6.18 8.44
C VAL A 130 11.09 -4.87 9.25
N HIS A 131 11.22 -4.98 10.57
CA HIS A 131 11.33 -3.85 11.50
C HIS A 131 12.71 -3.77 12.13
N GLU A 132 12.94 -2.83 13.02
CA GLU A 132 14.23 -2.61 13.63
C GLU A 132 14.67 -3.73 14.58
N SER A 133 13.73 -4.48 15.13
CA SER A 133 14.02 -5.55 16.08
C SER A 133 13.15 -6.80 15.84
N GLN A 134 13.69 -7.95 16.29
CA GLN A 134 12.95 -9.20 16.31
C GLN A 134 11.67 -9.10 17.15
N ALA A 135 11.70 -8.32 18.23
CA ALA A 135 10.55 -8.12 19.09
C ALA A 135 9.40 -7.40 18.38
N GLU A 136 9.72 -6.46 17.49
CA GLU A 136 8.72 -5.75 16.66
C GLU A 136 8.16 -6.66 15.57
N ASP A 137 9.00 -7.46 14.90
CA ASP A 137 8.56 -8.45 13.94
C ASP A 137 7.62 -9.48 14.59
N ASP A 138 7.96 -9.96 15.79
CA ASP A 138 7.14 -10.91 16.55
C ASP A 138 5.81 -10.27 17.01
N ASP A 139 5.85 -9.01 17.46
CA ASP A 139 4.66 -8.26 17.86
C ASP A 139 3.69 -8.08 16.69
N ARG A 140 4.20 -7.74 15.50
CA ARG A 140 3.39 -7.63 14.29
C ARG A 140 2.83 -8.98 13.87
N ARG A 141 3.63 -10.02 13.85
CA ARG A 141 3.20 -11.38 13.47
C ARG A 141 2.09 -11.87 14.39
N ASN A 142 2.25 -11.69 15.69
CA ASN A 142 1.24 -12.08 16.68
C ASN A 142 -0.04 -11.25 16.52
N GLY A 143 0.07 -9.97 16.17
CA GLY A 143 -1.03 -9.09 15.90
C GLY A 143 -1.84 -9.46 14.65
N ASN A 144 -1.18 -9.92 13.62
CA ASN A 144 -1.85 -10.43 12.42
C ASN A 144 -2.67 -11.71 12.69
N ILE A 145 -2.31 -12.45 13.73
CA ILE A 145 -2.99 -13.72 14.12
C ILE A 145 -4.10 -13.46 15.13
N SER A 146 -3.93 -12.49 16.03
CA SER A 146 -4.91 -12.20 17.07
C SER A 146 -5.86 -11.09 16.63
N SER A 147 -7.18 -11.35 16.70
CA SER A 147 -8.24 -10.34 16.50
C SER A 147 -8.18 -9.16 17.49
N GLU A 148 -7.28 -9.21 18.47
CA GLU A 148 -7.06 -8.14 19.46
C GLU A 148 -6.34 -6.93 18.90
N MET A 149 -5.62 -7.10 17.79
CA MET A 149 -5.00 -6.04 17.04
C MET A 149 -5.75 -5.83 15.72
N ASP A 150 -6.88 -5.23 15.78
CA ASP A 150 -7.49 -4.62 14.61
C ASP A 150 -6.59 -3.44 14.22
N GLY A 151 -5.71 -3.70 13.23
CA GLY A 151 -4.51 -2.92 12.93
C GLY A 151 -4.69 -1.44 12.67
N ALA A 152 -5.89 -0.99 12.36
CA ALA A 152 -6.15 0.43 12.14
C ALA A 152 -6.64 1.16 13.40
N ILE A 153 -6.92 0.47 14.52
CA ILE A 153 -7.91 1.00 15.43
C ILE A 153 -7.49 0.94 16.91
N ALA A 154 -6.25 0.55 17.17
CA ALA A 154 -5.72 0.52 18.55
C ALA A 154 -5.46 1.92 19.12
N TYR A 155 -5.48 2.95 18.29
CA TYR A 155 -5.22 4.33 18.71
C TYR A 155 -6.28 4.83 19.68
N GLY A 156 -5.87 5.04 20.94
CA GLY A 156 -6.69 5.67 21.96
C GLY A 156 -7.90 4.86 22.43
N LYS A 157 -8.09 3.61 22.00
CA LYS A 157 -9.15 2.76 22.51
C LYS A 157 -8.76 2.19 23.89
N PRO A 158 -9.61 2.36 24.92
CA PRO A 158 -9.36 1.77 26.22
C PRO A 158 -9.12 0.24 26.13
N GLY A 159 -8.08 -0.25 26.78
CA GLY A 159 -7.74 -1.67 26.80
C GLY A 159 -7.03 -2.21 25.55
N LYS A 160 -6.74 -1.36 24.56
CA LYS A 160 -5.92 -1.72 23.41
C LYS A 160 -4.56 -1.05 23.50
N ARG A 161 -3.49 -1.79 23.24
CA ARG A 161 -2.14 -1.24 23.13
C ARG A 161 -1.80 -0.90 21.69
N THR A 162 -1.03 0.15 21.49
CA THR A 162 -0.42 0.42 20.18
C THR A 162 0.62 -0.67 19.90
N PRO A 163 0.63 -1.27 18.70
CA PRO A 163 1.69 -2.18 18.30
C PRO A 163 3.07 -1.55 18.44
N MET A 164 4.06 -2.32 18.88
CA MET A 164 5.44 -1.83 19.09
C MET A 164 6.03 -1.27 17.79
N TRP A 165 5.96 -2.04 16.71
CA TRP A 165 6.45 -1.64 15.40
C TRP A 165 5.86 -0.33 14.91
N LEU A 166 4.57 -0.10 15.16
CA LEU A 166 3.88 1.11 14.73
C LEU A 166 4.31 2.33 15.57
N SER A 167 4.47 2.14 16.88
CA SER A 167 4.99 3.19 17.77
C SER A 167 6.40 3.60 17.37
N SER A 168 7.25 2.64 17.00
CA SER A 168 8.63 2.91 16.54
C SER A 168 8.63 3.70 15.24
N ILE A 169 7.87 3.27 14.23
CA ILE A 169 7.77 3.96 12.94
C ILE A 169 7.28 5.40 13.13
N MET A 170 6.19 5.59 13.87
CA MET A 170 5.65 6.94 14.13
C MET A 170 6.64 7.83 14.88
N LYS A 171 7.39 7.27 15.83
CA LYS A 171 8.42 8.02 16.53
C LYS A 171 9.53 8.47 15.58
N LEU A 172 10.01 7.60 14.70
CA LEU A 172 11.03 7.92 13.72
C LEU A 172 10.56 9.00 12.74
N GLU A 173 9.33 8.88 12.23
CA GLU A 173 8.72 9.87 11.35
C GLU A 173 8.63 11.25 12.02
N MET A 174 8.08 11.30 13.22
CA MET A 174 7.94 12.54 13.95
C MET A 174 9.29 13.16 14.35
N GLN A 175 10.29 12.32 14.69
CA GLN A 175 11.64 12.79 14.97
C GLN A 175 12.29 13.38 13.72
N TYR A 176 12.18 12.72 12.58
CA TYR A 176 12.72 13.22 11.31
C TYR A 176 12.09 14.57 10.93
N LEU A 177 10.78 14.68 11.01
CA LEU A 177 10.07 15.95 10.75
C LEU A 177 10.53 17.07 11.70
N HIS A 178 10.64 16.77 12.99
CA HIS A 178 11.15 17.70 13.99
C HIS A 178 12.55 18.19 13.64
N ASP A 179 13.45 17.28 13.28
CA ASP A 179 14.84 17.59 12.98
C ASP A 179 14.96 18.44 11.70
N VAL A 180 14.17 18.15 10.67
CA VAL A 180 14.10 18.97 9.44
C VAL A 180 13.60 20.39 9.75
N ILE A 181 12.55 20.53 10.56
CA ILE A 181 12.04 21.85 10.99
C ILE A 181 13.12 22.62 11.75
N ASN A 182 14.00 21.94 12.47
CA ASN A 182 15.10 22.55 13.24
C ASN A 182 16.41 22.69 12.45
N GLY A 183 16.39 22.47 11.13
CA GLY A 183 17.52 22.78 10.25
C GLY A 183 18.33 21.58 9.78
N LEU A 184 17.87 20.34 10.01
CA LEU A 184 18.44 19.18 9.34
C LEU A 184 18.12 19.27 7.85
N GLU A 185 19.13 19.19 7.00
CA GLU A 185 18.91 19.06 5.56
C GLU A 185 18.23 17.72 5.23
N PRO A 186 17.08 17.72 4.53
CA PRO A 186 16.42 16.50 4.13
C PRO A 186 17.33 15.61 3.29
N SER A 187 17.31 14.30 3.52
CA SER A 187 17.99 13.37 2.61
C SER A 187 17.36 13.43 1.22
N GLU A 188 18.14 13.23 0.18
CA GLU A 188 17.66 13.22 -1.22
C GLU A 188 16.48 12.26 -1.42
N GLU A 189 16.55 11.11 -0.72
CA GLU A 189 15.53 10.07 -0.73
C GLU A 189 14.16 10.56 -0.23
N PHE A 190 14.13 11.41 0.81
CA PHE A 190 12.89 11.86 1.45
C PHE A 190 12.48 13.28 1.09
N ALA A 191 13.30 14.02 0.36
CA ALA A 191 13.02 15.41 0.01
C ALA A 191 11.67 15.59 -0.71
N LYS A 192 11.36 14.70 -1.65
CA LYS A 192 10.10 14.71 -2.42
C LYS A 192 8.86 14.50 -1.55
N LEU A 193 8.99 13.77 -0.43
CA LEU A 193 7.88 13.53 0.50
C LEU A 193 7.50 14.80 1.25
N LEU A 194 8.48 15.64 1.56
CA LEU A 194 8.30 16.89 2.31
C LEU A 194 7.68 18.01 1.47
N THR A 195 7.79 17.94 0.14
CA THR A 195 7.24 18.96 -0.78
C THR A 195 5.77 18.71 -1.16
N GLY A 196 5.23 17.53 -0.84
CA GLY A 196 3.90 17.09 -1.29
C GLY A 196 3.87 16.58 -2.72
N GLU A 197 4.99 16.56 -3.44
CA GLU A 197 5.08 16.05 -4.82
C GLU A 197 4.70 14.57 -4.89
N ALA A 198 5.22 13.76 -3.97
CA ALA A 198 4.90 12.34 -3.90
C ALA A 198 3.40 12.11 -3.72
N ALA A 199 2.75 12.86 -2.81
CA ALA A 199 1.31 12.78 -2.59
C ALA A 199 0.51 13.18 -3.85
N THR A 200 0.92 14.25 -4.54
CA THR A 200 0.29 14.68 -5.80
C THR A 200 0.38 13.58 -6.86
N ASN A 201 1.56 12.98 -7.04
CA ASN A 201 1.78 11.90 -8.01
C ASN A 201 0.97 10.64 -7.65
N ALA A 202 0.88 10.29 -6.38
CA ALA A 202 0.09 9.15 -5.93
C ALA A 202 -1.40 9.36 -6.20
N ILE A 203 -1.95 10.54 -5.89
CA ILE A 203 -3.35 10.88 -6.17
C ILE A 203 -3.63 10.91 -7.67
N ALA A 204 -2.77 11.55 -8.47
CA ALA A 204 -2.92 11.59 -9.92
C ALA A 204 -2.90 10.17 -10.53
N THR A 205 -2.03 9.28 -10.02
CA THR A 205 -1.98 7.88 -10.45
C THR A 205 -3.25 7.14 -10.06
N ALA A 206 -3.82 7.41 -8.89
CA ALA A 206 -5.09 6.86 -8.44
C ALA A 206 -6.26 7.31 -9.32
N ASP A 207 -6.30 8.59 -9.70
CA ASP A 207 -7.30 9.14 -10.61
C ASP A 207 -7.17 8.55 -12.02
N ALA A 208 -5.94 8.42 -12.53
CA ALA A 208 -5.67 7.75 -13.81
C ALA A 208 -6.13 6.28 -13.80
N ALA A 209 -5.91 5.56 -12.71
CA ALA A 209 -6.37 4.19 -12.55
C ALA A 209 -7.91 4.11 -12.55
N THR A 210 -8.58 5.00 -11.82
CA THR A 210 -10.04 5.09 -11.81
C THR A 210 -10.60 5.39 -13.19
N LEU A 211 -10.01 6.35 -13.91
CA LEU A 211 -10.39 6.68 -15.28
C LEU A 211 -10.18 5.48 -16.22
N SER A 212 -9.06 4.77 -16.08
CA SER A 212 -8.76 3.57 -16.84
C SER A 212 -9.82 2.48 -16.67
N SER A 213 -10.25 2.22 -15.43
CA SER A 213 -11.30 1.24 -15.16
C SER A 213 -12.65 1.66 -15.75
N ASN A 214 -13.00 2.94 -15.64
CA ASN A 214 -14.26 3.46 -16.13
C ASN A 214 -14.35 3.44 -17.68
N GLU A 215 -13.25 3.71 -18.36
CA GLU A 215 -13.20 3.82 -19.82
C GLU A 215 -12.70 2.53 -20.50
N GLY A 216 -12.19 1.55 -19.74
CA GLY A 216 -11.70 0.28 -20.28
C GLY A 216 -10.45 0.43 -21.16
N ARG A 217 -9.60 1.42 -20.89
CA ARG A 217 -8.37 1.72 -21.63
C ARG A 217 -7.20 2.06 -20.72
N LYS A 218 -5.99 2.03 -21.27
CA LYS A 218 -4.84 2.66 -20.63
C LYS A 218 -4.99 4.18 -20.62
N VAL A 219 -4.59 4.83 -19.55
CA VAL A 219 -4.60 6.28 -19.36
C VAL A 219 -3.18 6.79 -19.22
N LYS A 220 -2.83 7.85 -19.94
CA LYS A 220 -1.57 8.57 -19.71
C LYS A 220 -1.71 9.44 -18.48
N LEU A 221 -0.70 9.45 -17.62
CA LEU A 221 -0.76 10.27 -16.41
C LEU A 221 -0.86 11.76 -16.73
N THR A 222 -0.34 12.19 -17.86
CA THR A 222 -0.48 13.59 -18.36
C THR A 222 -1.94 13.98 -18.65
N GLU A 223 -2.85 13.04 -18.83
CA GLU A 223 -4.28 13.33 -18.98
C GLU A 223 -4.89 13.83 -17.66
N ILE A 224 -4.28 13.52 -16.53
CA ILE A 224 -4.71 13.94 -15.19
C ILE A 224 -3.96 15.20 -14.74
N LEU A 225 -2.66 15.25 -14.97
CA LEU A 225 -1.82 16.35 -14.49
C LEU A 225 -1.87 17.60 -15.38
N GLY A 226 -2.32 17.48 -16.64
CA GLY A 226 -2.42 18.57 -17.60
C GLY A 226 -1.16 18.79 -18.39
#